data_5f6f5358a8e7b2cb56e91ff7696b43b4
#
_entry.id   5f6f5358a8e7b2cb56e91ff7696b43b4
#
_cell.length_a   1.000
_cell.length_b   1.000
_cell.length_c   1.000
_cell.angle_alpha   90.00
_cell.angle_beta   90.00
_cell.angle_gamma   90.00
#
_symmetry.space_group_name_H-M   'P 1'
#
loop_
_entity.id
_entity.type
_entity.pdbx_description
1 polymer ?
#
loop_
_entity_poly.entity_id
_entity_poly.type
_entity_poly.pdbx_seq_one_letter_code
_entity_poly.pdbx_strand_id
1 'polypeptide(L)'
;DLYVGYEDKAEYNYNTVKEAVAAAAAMNPSSEEERITIHIAPGTYREQVIITTPYLSLVNDSDKEVLMTWYYGIGYEYYSADGTGYYNVENAYDQYAKSTASKWGCAVYVKNTATGFSADGIVFENSFNRYLTDEEIEDGVTPAADTGLPQRKYGTDVASKAATERATAMAVEADKVEFTNCAFLGSQDTLYTGNSATSLYFKNCRIEGNTDYIFGDGDCVFDGCELKWYGYSTNSVGGYITAHKPTSDTKNGYLFRNCVITANDELTVTPGYFGRPWGADAHVTFLNTKLAGDF
;
A
#
# COMPACT_ATOMS: atom_id res chain seq x y z
N ASP A 1 6.47 -4.56 -23.92
CA ASP A 1 7.15 -4.50 -22.62
C ASP A 1 7.83 -3.15 -22.45
N LEU A 2 7.81 -2.63 -21.23
CA LEU A 2 8.54 -1.44 -20.80
C LEU A 2 9.48 -1.83 -19.65
N TYR A 3 10.50 -1.04 -19.40
CA TYR A 3 11.55 -1.35 -18.41
C TYR A 3 11.80 -0.14 -17.53
N VAL A 4 12.17 -0.37 -16.28
CA VAL A 4 12.56 0.68 -15.33
C VAL A 4 13.87 0.29 -14.67
N GLY A 5 14.88 1.16 -14.75
CA GLY A 5 16.15 1.01 -14.05
C GLY A 5 17.10 -0.08 -14.58
N TYR A 6 16.89 -0.59 -15.79
CA TYR A 6 17.80 -1.58 -16.39
C TYR A 6 18.96 -0.92 -17.14
N GLU A 7 20.18 -1.34 -16.85
CA GLU A 7 21.39 -0.81 -17.50
C GLU A 7 21.56 -1.29 -18.95
N ASP A 8 21.04 -2.46 -19.28
CA ASP A 8 21.22 -3.14 -20.56
C ASP A 8 20.08 -2.89 -21.57
N LYS A 9 19.10 -2.07 -21.21
CA LYS A 9 17.95 -1.73 -22.06
C LYS A 9 18.11 -0.31 -22.60
N ALA A 10 18.30 -0.17 -23.90
CA ALA A 10 18.43 1.12 -24.56
C ALA A 10 17.09 1.74 -24.97
N GLU A 11 16.08 0.91 -25.22
CA GLU A 11 14.75 1.34 -25.65
C GLU A 11 13.71 1.02 -24.58
N TYR A 12 12.73 1.91 -24.42
CA TYR A 12 11.60 1.76 -23.47
C TYR A 12 12.04 1.56 -22.02
N ASN A 13 13.23 2.07 -21.66
CA ASN A 13 13.77 2.04 -20.31
C ASN A 13 13.64 3.42 -19.67
N TYR A 14 13.01 3.47 -18.52
CA TYR A 14 12.69 4.69 -17.78
C TYR A 14 13.46 4.75 -16.48
N ASN A 15 13.67 5.94 -15.96
CA ASN A 15 14.34 6.13 -14.67
C ASN A 15 13.39 5.94 -13.50
N THR A 16 12.08 6.19 -13.71
CA THR A 16 11.06 6.12 -12.67
C THR A 16 9.91 5.21 -13.10
N VAL A 17 9.23 4.62 -12.13
CA VAL A 17 8.01 3.84 -12.38
C VAL A 17 6.91 4.74 -12.92
N LYS A 18 6.84 5.98 -12.45
CA LYS A 18 5.87 6.99 -12.87
C LYS A 18 5.97 7.30 -14.37
N GLU A 19 7.19 7.46 -14.88
CA GLU A 19 7.42 7.65 -16.32
C GLU A 19 6.97 6.44 -17.15
N ALA A 20 7.29 5.23 -16.71
CA ALA A 20 6.88 4.01 -17.38
C ALA A 20 5.35 3.82 -17.37
N VAL A 21 4.70 4.11 -16.25
CA VAL A 21 3.23 4.09 -16.13
C VAL A 21 2.58 5.13 -17.07
N ALA A 22 3.16 6.31 -17.17
CA ALA A 22 2.68 7.34 -18.11
C ALA A 22 2.84 6.90 -19.57
N ALA A 23 3.96 6.26 -19.92
CA ALA A 23 4.18 5.69 -21.24
C ALA A 23 3.18 4.57 -21.56
N ALA A 24 2.92 3.67 -20.61
CA ALA A 24 1.89 2.63 -20.75
C ALA A 24 0.49 3.23 -20.96
N ALA A 25 0.15 4.28 -20.23
CA ALA A 25 -1.12 4.98 -20.41
C ALA A 25 -1.29 5.56 -21.82
N ALA A 26 -0.22 6.07 -22.41
CA ALA A 26 -0.23 6.58 -23.78
C ALA A 26 -0.45 5.48 -24.84
N MET A 27 -0.15 4.22 -24.53
CA MET A 27 -0.41 3.07 -25.40
C MET A 27 -1.88 2.65 -25.40
N ASN A 28 -2.65 3.03 -24.37
CA ASN A 28 -4.08 2.86 -24.23
C ASN A 28 -4.58 1.41 -24.50
N PRO A 29 -4.08 0.39 -23.78
CA PRO A 29 -4.53 -0.99 -23.98
C PRO A 29 -6.00 -1.13 -23.63
N SER A 30 -6.74 -1.91 -24.40
CA SER A 30 -8.19 -2.05 -24.30
C SER A 30 -8.66 -3.48 -23.98
N SER A 31 -7.75 -4.43 -24.03
CA SER A 31 -8.04 -5.84 -23.75
C SER A 31 -6.84 -6.57 -23.13
N GLU A 32 -7.06 -7.79 -22.67
CA GLU A 32 -6.02 -8.63 -22.10
C GLU A 32 -4.92 -8.97 -23.11
N GLU A 33 -5.25 -9.08 -24.38
CA GLU A 33 -4.29 -9.36 -25.47
C GLU A 33 -3.33 -8.19 -25.71
N GLU A 34 -3.73 -7.00 -25.28
CA GLU A 34 -2.93 -5.77 -25.39
C GLU A 34 -2.20 -5.43 -24.10
N ARG A 35 -2.20 -6.35 -23.14
CA ARG A 35 -1.56 -6.14 -21.83
C ARG A 35 -0.15 -5.61 -21.97
N ILE A 36 0.15 -4.58 -21.20
CA ILE A 36 1.47 -3.97 -21.11
C ILE A 36 2.15 -4.47 -19.83
N THR A 37 3.39 -4.93 -19.95
CA THR A 37 4.20 -5.31 -18.82
C THR A 37 5.31 -4.30 -18.62
N ILE A 38 5.44 -3.79 -17.40
CA ILE A 38 6.55 -2.97 -16.93
C ILE A 38 7.44 -3.86 -16.07
N HIS A 39 8.64 -4.14 -16.54
CA HIS A 39 9.69 -4.83 -15.82
C HIS A 39 10.48 -3.84 -14.99
N ILE A 40 10.60 -4.08 -13.70
CA ILE A 40 11.24 -3.15 -12.77
C ILE A 40 12.52 -3.81 -12.23
N ALA A 41 13.65 -3.18 -12.44
CA ALA A 41 14.94 -3.65 -11.91
C ALA A 41 14.98 -3.54 -10.38
N PRO A 42 15.74 -4.41 -9.70
CA PRO A 42 15.95 -4.30 -8.25
C PRO A 42 16.40 -2.91 -7.81
N GLY A 43 15.78 -2.40 -6.77
CA GLY A 43 16.09 -1.08 -6.25
C GLY A 43 14.97 -0.48 -5.41
N THR A 44 15.21 0.73 -4.90
CA THR A 44 14.23 1.51 -4.13
C THR A 44 13.73 2.67 -4.98
N TYR A 45 12.44 2.68 -5.23
CA TYR A 45 11.73 3.69 -5.99
C TYR A 45 10.87 4.54 -5.03
N ARG A 46 11.38 5.74 -4.70
CA ARG A 46 10.72 6.67 -3.78
C ARG A 46 9.84 7.63 -4.57
N GLU A 47 8.63 7.20 -4.84
CA GLU A 47 7.68 7.95 -5.65
C GLU A 47 6.24 7.52 -5.37
N GLN A 48 5.32 8.46 -5.44
CA GLN A 48 3.90 8.12 -5.44
C GLN A 48 3.46 7.84 -6.87
N VAL A 49 2.75 6.72 -7.07
CA VAL A 49 2.34 6.28 -8.40
C VAL A 49 0.83 6.10 -8.46
N ILE A 50 0.19 6.74 -9.45
CA ILE A 50 -1.23 6.56 -9.76
C ILE A 50 -1.35 5.75 -11.04
N ILE A 51 -2.00 4.61 -10.95
CA ILE A 51 -2.24 3.70 -12.07
C ILE A 51 -3.68 3.84 -12.51
N THR A 52 -3.88 4.27 -13.76
CA THR A 52 -5.20 4.44 -14.39
C THR A 52 -5.39 3.53 -15.60
N THR A 53 -4.30 2.91 -16.07
CA THR A 53 -4.22 2.13 -17.30
C THR A 53 -4.75 0.72 -17.03
N PRO A 54 -5.76 0.26 -17.79
CA PRO A 54 -6.22 -1.12 -17.70
C PRO A 54 -5.17 -2.08 -18.26
N TYR A 55 -5.24 -3.35 -17.88
CA TYR A 55 -4.38 -4.42 -18.38
C TYR A 55 -2.86 -4.10 -18.28
N LEU A 56 -2.47 -3.50 -17.17
CA LEU A 56 -1.08 -3.19 -16.86
C LEU A 56 -0.53 -4.19 -15.85
N SER A 57 0.67 -4.68 -16.08
CA SER A 57 1.42 -5.52 -15.14
C SER A 57 2.69 -4.82 -14.67
N LEU A 58 3.00 -4.92 -13.38
CA LEU A 58 4.31 -4.58 -12.82
C LEU A 58 5.01 -5.88 -12.41
N VAL A 59 6.23 -6.11 -12.85
CA VAL A 59 6.92 -7.38 -12.64
C VAL A 59 8.36 -7.16 -12.17
N ASN A 60 8.74 -7.91 -11.15
CA ASN A 60 10.13 -8.11 -10.75
C ASN A 60 10.61 -9.46 -11.29
N ASP A 61 11.50 -9.46 -12.26
CA ASP A 61 12.04 -10.68 -12.87
C ASP A 61 13.20 -11.31 -12.09
N SER A 62 13.51 -10.77 -10.91
CA SER A 62 14.68 -11.20 -10.14
C SER A 62 14.29 -11.71 -8.75
N ASP A 63 15.26 -12.26 -8.04
CA ASP A 63 15.16 -12.65 -6.63
C ASP A 63 15.54 -11.51 -5.66
N LYS A 64 15.92 -10.34 -6.19
CA LYS A 64 16.28 -9.17 -5.40
C LYS A 64 15.08 -8.24 -5.26
N GLU A 65 15.07 -7.44 -4.21
CA GLU A 65 13.95 -6.58 -3.87
C GLU A 65 13.75 -5.44 -4.88
N VAL A 66 12.50 -5.26 -5.25
CA VAL A 66 11.97 -4.05 -5.87
C VAL A 66 11.05 -3.40 -4.85
N LEU A 67 11.45 -2.26 -4.30
CA LEU A 67 10.72 -1.53 -3.27
C LEU A 67 10.14 -0.24 -3.85
N MET A 68 8.81 -0.14 -3.90
CA MET A 68 8.09 1.10 -4.17
C MET A 68 7.60 1.69 -2.86
N THR A 69 8.09 2.86 -2.48
CA THR A 69 7.87 3.42 -1.15
C THR A 69 7.57 4.90 -1.16
N TRP A 70 6.76 5.34 -0.20
CA TRP A 70 6.52 6.73 0.15
C TRP A 70 6.29 6.86 1.66
N TYR A 71 6.09 8.08 2.16
CA TYR A 71 6.11 8.34 3.60
C TYR A 71 4.96 9.19 4.12
N TYR A 72 3.87 9.38 3.36
CA TYR A 72 2.78 10.25 3.79
C TYR A 72 1.86 9.59 4.82
N GLY A 73 1.66 10.30 5.95
CA GLY A 73 0.56 10.06 6.87
C GLY A 73 -0.58 11.02 6.57
N ILE A 74 -1.81 10.53 6.55
CA ILE A 74 -2.98 11.31 6.10
C ILE A 74 -3.30 12.54 6.97
N GLY A 75 -2.94 12.49 8.23
CA GLY A 75 -3.13 13.59 9.19
C GLY A 75 -2.00 14.62 9.21
N TYR A 76 -1.09 14.59 8.23
CA TYR A 76 0.06 15.49 8.17
C TYR A 76 0.09 16.25 6.84
N GLU A 77 0.65 17.45 6.86
CA GLU A 77 0.91 18.26 5.68
C GLU A 77 2.39 18.20 5.33
N TYR A 78 2.69 18.13 4.05
CA TYR A 78 4.05 18.02 3.52
C TYR A 78 4.30 19.14 2.54
N TYR A 79 5.52 19.68 2.49
CA TYR A 79 5.88 20.74 1.57
C TYR A 79 5.75 20.32 0.11
N SER A 80 6.13 19.08 -0.19
CA SER A 80 6.00 18.55 -1.55
C SER A 80 4.55 18.47 -2.02
N ALA A 81 3.59 18.30 -1.11
CA ALA A 81 2.18 18.22 -1.44
C ALA A 81 1.56 19.58 -1.80
N ASP A 82 2.07 20.66 -1.23
CA ASP A 82 1.57 22.01 -1.48
C ASP A 82 2.33 22.77 -2.58
N GLY A 83 3.32 22.12 -3.19
CA GLY A 83 4.11 22.69 -4.27
C GLY A 83 5.25 23.59 -3.82
N THR A 84 5.47 23.76 -2.53
CA THR A 84 6.62 24.50 -1.98
C THR A 84 7.77 23.61 -1.57
N GLY A 85 7.62 22.33 -1.84
CA GLY A 85 8.48 21.26 -1.36
C GLY A 85 9.91 21.30 -1.83
N TYR A 86 10.65 20.87 -0.95
CA TYR A 86 12.06 20.70 -0.92
C TYR A 86 12.52 19.50 -1.69
N TYR A 87 11.90 18.38 -1.43
CA TYR A 87 12.20 17.12 -2.04
C TYR A 87 11.33 16.97 -3.26
N ASN A 88 11.76 16.23 -4.18
CA ASN A 88 11.21 15.98 -5.49
C ASN A 88 9.67 16.03 -5.60
N VAL A 89 9.13 17.22 -5.68
CA VAL A 89 7.68 17.46 -5.87
C VAL A 89 7.09 16.67 -7.04
N GLU A 90 7.89 16.35 -8.05
CA GLU A 90 7.44 15.60 -9.22
C GLU A 90 7.13 14.13 -8.88
N ASN A 91 7.71 13.59 -7.82
CA ASN A 91 7.41 12.24 -7.35
C ASN A 91 6.16 12.16 -6.46
N ALA A 92 5.73 13.27 -5.92
CA ALA A 92 4.50 13.37 -5.15
C ALA A 92 3.30 13.72 -6.03
N TYR A 93 2.12 13.42 -5.59
CA TYR A 93 0.88 14.00 -6.10
C TYR A 93 0.12 14.62 -4.94
N ASP A 94 -0.68 15.62 -5.23
CA ASP A 94 -1.46 16.34 -4.23
C ASP A 94 -2.53 15.44 -3.61
N GLN A 95 -2.10 14.66 -2.66
CA GLN A 95 -2.97 13.73 -2.00
C GLN A 95 -3.47 14.23 -0.66
N TYR A 96 -2.67 15.04 -0.03
CA TYR A 96 -3.06 15.64 1.21
C TYR A 96 -4.09 16.74 0.98
N ALA A 97 -4.03 17.42 -0.14
CA ALA A 97 -4.99 18.45 -0.48
C ALA A 97 -6.42 17.91 -0.43
N LYS A 98 -6.61 17.25 0.60
CA LYS A 98 -7.93 17.13 1.09
C LYS A 98 -8.75 16.17 0.29
N SER A 99 -8.15 15.02 0.15
CA SER A 99 -8.91 13.82 -0.11
C SER A 99 -9.38 13.55 -1.53
N THR A 100 -9.07 14.37 -2.47
CA THR A 100 -9.63 14.15 -3.80
C THR A 100 -8.68 13.48 -4.77
N ALA A 101 -7.39 13.65 -4.60
CA ALA A 101 -6.40 13.16 -5.56
C ALA A 101 -5.86 11.79 -5.19
N SER A 102 -5.69 11.49 -3.92
CA SER A 102 -5.20 10.20 -3.47
C SER A 102 -6.08 9.58 -2.41
N LYS A 103 -5.97 8.28 -2.27
CA LYS A 103 -6.65 7.53 -1.22
C LYS A 103 -5.69 7.31 -0.06
N TRP A 104 -6.01 7.89 1.10
CA TRP A 104 -5.37 7.55 2.37
C TRP A 104 -3.86 7.80 2.43
N GLY A 105 -3.33 8.71 1.62
CA GLY A 105 -1.91 9.01 1.56
C GLY A 105 -1.05 7.92 0.90
N CYS A 106 -1.65 7.04 0.12
CA CYS A 106 -0.99 5.83 -0.37
C CYS A 106 0.23 6.10 -1.26
N ALA A 107 1.20 5.19 -1.19
CA ALA A 107 2.34 5.19 -2.10
C ALA A 107 1.92 4.81 -3.53
N VAL A 108 1.05 3.81 -3.67
CA VAL A 108 0.54 3.40 -4.99
C VAL A 108 -0.99 3.34 -4.97
N TYR A 109 -1.59 3.97 -5.98
CA TYR A 109 -3.03 4.01 -6.15
C TYR A 109 -3.45 3.38 -7.49
N VAL A 110 -4.12 2.24 -7.43
CA VAL A 110 -4.73 1.57 -8.58
C VAL A 110 -6.19 2.03 -8.69
N LYS A 111 -6.43 3.00 -9.58
CA LYS A 111 -7.76 3.59 -9.76
C LYS A 111 -8.75 2.63 -10.43
N ASN A 112 -10.03 2.93 -10.26
CA ASN A 112 -11.14 2.13 -10.79
C ASN A 112 -11.09 1.91 -12.32
N THR A 113 -10.36 2.74 -13.05
CA THR A 113 -10.16 2.56 -14.51
C THR A 113 -9.11 1.51 -14.86
N ALA A 114 -8.25 1.13 -13.93
CA ALA A 114 -7.14 0.20 -14.15
C ALA A 114 -7.57 -1.27 -14.02
N THR A 115 -8.70 -1.64 -14.60
CA THR A 115 -9.19 -3.02 -14.58
C THR A 115 -8.18 -4.00 -15.15
N GLY A 116 -8.08 -5.18 -14.56
CA GLY A 116 -7.11 -6.19 -15.00
C GLY A 116 -5.67 -5.87 -14.63
N PHE A 117 -5.42 -4.95 -13.70
CA PHE A 117 -4.07 -4.69 -13.18
C PHE A 117 -3.49 -5.92 -12.48
N SER A 118 -2.18 -6.14 -12.62
CA SER A 118 -1.48 -7.16 -11.87
C SER A 118 -0.10 -6.70 -11.41
N ALA A 119 0.41 -7.32 -10.34
CA ALA A 119 1.79 -7.15 -9.90
C ALA A 119 2.37 -8.47 -9.40
N ASP A 120 3.65 -8.72 -9.68
CA ASP A 120 4.37 -9.91 -9.22
C ASP A 120 5.74 -9.52 -8.65
N GLY A 121 6.01 -9.98 -7.42
CA GLY A 121 7.31 -9.84 -6.77
C GLY A 121 7.68 -8.42 -6.32
N ILE A 122 6.71 -7.52 -6.17
CA ILE A 122 6.94 -6.11 -5.80
C ILE A 122 6.64 -5.89 -4.31
N VAL A 123 7.47 -5.09 -3.65
CA VAL A 123 7.22 -4.59 -2.30
C VAL A 123 6.65 -3.18 -2.39
N PHE A 124 5.45 -2.98 -1.83
CA PHE A 124 4.78 -1.69 -1.71
C PHE A 124 4.80 -1.24 -0.26
N GLU A 125 5.31 -0.07 0.01
CA GLU A 125 5.49 0.40 1.39
C GLU A 125 5.00 1.83 1.58
N ASN A 126 4.41 2.07 2.76
CA ASN A 126 4.37 3.41 3.35
C ASN A 126 5.25 3.39 4.61
N SER A 127 6.33 4.15 4.58
CA SER A 127 7.34 4.14 5.64
C SER A 127 7.00 5.04 6.84
N PHE A 128 5.86 5.74 6.85
CA PHE A 128 5.53 6.75 7.85
C PHE A 128 5.80 6.31 9.29
N ASN A 129 5.35 5.14 9.71
CA ASN A 129 5.54 4.58 11.05
C ASN A 129 6.59 3.47 11.10
N ARG A 130 7.43 3.33 10.08
CA ARG A 130 8.44 2.28 10.01
C ARG A 130 9.86 2.85 10.23
N TYR A 131 10.21 3.91 9.51
CA TYR A 131 11.50 4.59 9.64
C TYR A 131 11.41 6.02 9.07
N LEU A 132 12.43 6.81 9.31
CA LEU A 132 12.62 8.13 8.69
C LEU A 132 13.66 8.04 7.59
N THR A 133 13.40 8.79 6.51
CA THR A 133 14.39 9.00 5.44
C THR A 133 14.83 10.46 5.42
N ASP A 134 15.99 10.73 4.81
CA ASP A 134 16.48 12.08 4.64
C ASP A 134 15.50 12.92 3.80
N GLU A 135 14.89 12.30 2.79
CA GLU A 135 13.87 12.94 1.95
C GLU A 135 12.64 13.37 2.74
N GLU A 136 12.17 12.54 3.66
CA GLU A 136 11.05 12.90 4.53
C GLU A 136 11.43 14.05 5.47
N ILE A 137 12.66 14.07 5.96
CA ILE A 137 13.17 15.14 6.81
C ILE A 137 13.25 16.45 6.04
N GLU A 138 13.78 16.40 4.82
CA GLU A 138 13.90 17.58 3.94
C GLU A 138 12.55 18.13 3.50
N ASP A 139 11.62 17.27 3.17
CA ASP A 139 10.25 17.66 2.81
C ASP A 139 9.56 18.41 3.95
N GLY A 140 9.92 18.07 5.19
CA GLY A 140 9.28 18.67 6.34
C GLY A 140 7.82 18.24 6.50
N VAL A 141 7.31 18.33 7.68
CA VAL A 141 5.92 17.91 7.97
C VAL A 141 5.36 18.63 9.18
N THR A 142 4.10 19.00 9.09
CA THR A 142 3.31 19.50 10.23
C THR A 142 2.02 18.71 10.36
N PRO A 143 1.52 18.47 11.60
CA PRO A 143 0.17 17.92 11.76
C PRO A 143 -0.87 18.88 11.19
N ALA A 144 -1.87 18.34 10.54
CA ALA A 144 -3.01 19.16 10.10
C ALA A 144 -3.79 19.71 11.32
N ALA A 145 -4.30 20.92 11.19
CA ALA A 145 -4.80 21.72 12.31
C ALA A 145 -5.94 21.09 13.12
N ASP A 146 -6.69 20.18 12.54
CA ASP A 146 -7.92 19.62 13.11
C ASP A 146 -7.86 18.10 13.39
N THR A 147 -6.69 17.50 13.27
CA THR A 147 -6.57 16.03 13.43
C THR A 147 -6.52 15.57 14.87
N GLY A 148 -6.24 16.45 15.81
CA GLY A 148 -6.03 16.09 17.22
C GLY A 148 -4.78 15.23 17.48
N LEU A 149 -3.92 15.05 16.47
CA LEU A 149 -2.70 14.25 16.57
C LEU A 149 -1.58 15.02 17.26
N PRO A 150 -0.69 14.34 18.00
CA PRO A 150 0.46 14.98 18.60
C PRO A 150 1.38 15.55 17.52
N GLN A 151 1.93 16.72 17.78
CA GLN A 151 2.88 17.34 16.87
C GLN A 151 4.14 16.49 16.74
N ARG A 152 4.52 16.21 15.52
CA ARG A 152 5.79 15.61 15.20
C ARG A 152 6.93 16.60 15.44
N LYS A 153 7.98 16.11 16.06
CA LYS A 153 9.22 16.87 16.15
C LYS A 153 10.05 16.61 14.90
N TYR A 154 10.30 17.66 14.16
CA TYR A 154 11.11 17.57 12.95
C TYR A 154 12.50 17.01 13.25
N GLY A 155 12.98 16.11 12.38
CA GLY A 155 14.31 15.50 12.50
C GLY A 155 14.48 14.49 13.65
N THR A 156 13.39 14.06 14.27
CA THR A 156 13.43 13.02 15.30
C THR A 156 13.13 11.63 14.68
N ASP A 157 13.26 10.61 15.51
CA ASP A 157 12.98 9.23 15.11
C ASP A 157 11.47 8.94 14.90
N VAL A 158 11.18 7.73 14.46
CA VAL A 158 9.81 7.28 14.19
C VAL A 158 8.93 7.30 15.43
N ALA A 159 9.48 7.15 16.62
CA ALA A 159 8.73 7.19 17.89
C ALA A 159 8.11 8.56 18.18
N SER A 160 8.58 9.62 17.53
CA SER A 160 8.01 10.95 17.66
C SER A 160 6.71 11.15 16.86
N LYS A 161 6.40 10.24 15.95
CA LYS A 161 5.18 10.28 15.16
C LYS A 161 4.00 9.69 15.91
N ALA A 162 2.79 10.04 15.48
CA ALA A 162 1.59 9.39 15.98
C ALA A 162 1.59 7.92 15.56
N ALA A 163 1.67 7.03 16.53
CA ALA A 163 1.78 5.58 16.29
C ALA A 163 0.57 5.02 15.53
N THR A 164 -0.59 5.63 15.68
CA THR A 164 -1.85 5.23 15.06
C THR A 164 -2.23 6.10 13.87
N GLU A 165 -1.27 6.76 13.23
CA GLU A 165 -1.54 7.51 12.01
C GLU A 165 -1.80 6.57 10.83
N ARG A 166 -2.79 6.92 10.05
CA ARG A 166 -3.15 6.20 8.83
C ARG A 166 -2.17 6.53 7.73
N ALA A 167 -1.55 5.50 7.16
CA ALA A 167 -0.49 5.66 6.18
C ALA A 167 -0.51 4.45 5.23
N THR A 168 -1.29 4.56 4.18
CA THR A 168 -1.58 3.46 3.26
C THR A 168 -0.42 3.20 2.31
N ALA A 169 0.00 1.95 2.18
CA ALA A 169 0.98 1.55 1.16
C ALA A 169 0.32 1.42 -0.22
N MET A 170 -0.82 0.74 -0.28
CA MET A 170 -1.52 0.47 -1.53
C MET A 170 -3.02 0.75 -1.38
N ALA A 171 -3.58 1.49 -2.34
CA ALA A 171 -5.02 1.61 -2.49
C ALA A 171 -5.48 1.02 -3.82
N VAL A 172 -6.49 0.14 -3.80
CA VAL A 172 -7.02 -0.54 -4.98
C VAL A 172 -8.51 -0.27 -5.09
N GLU A 173 -8.92 0.37 -6.17
CA GLU A 173 -10.33 0.58 -6.52
C GLU A 173 -10.74 -0.09 -7.83
N ALA A 174 -9.77 -0.64 -8.56
CA ALA A 174 -10.01 -1.35 -9.80
C ALA A 174 -10.56 -2.76 -9.55
N ASP A 175 -11.23 -3.29 -10.55
CA ASP A 175 -11.72 -4.67 -10.56
C ASP A 175 -10.77 -5.61 -11.33
N LYS A 176 -10.87 -6.92 -11.04
CA LYS A 176 -10.04 -7.97 -11.67
C LYS A 176 -8.55 -7.72 -11.48
N VAL A 177 -8.16 -7.45 -10.24
CA VAL A 177 -6.78 -7.16 -9.88
C VAL A 177 -6.14 -8.36 -9.20
N GLU A 178 -4.89 -8.64 -9.56
CA GLU A 178 -4.13 -9.77 -9.01
C GLU A 178 -2.76 -9.32 -8.51
N PHE A 179 -2.42 -9.76 -7.31
CA PHE A 179 -1.10 -9.61 -6.74
C PHE A 179 -0.52 -10.99 -6.41
N THR A 180 0.67 -11.29 -6.91
CA THR A 180 1.38 -12.55 -6.66
C THR A 180 2.75 -12.24 -6.06
N ASN A 181 3.14 -12.95 -4.99
CA ASN A 181 4.46 -12.80 -4.35
C ASN A 181 4.81 -11.36 -3.92
N CYS A 182 3.82 -10.52 -3.73
CA CYS A 182 4.01 -9.11 -3.33
C CYS A 182 4.05 -8.95 -1.81
N ALA A 183 4.60 -7.83 -1.36
CA ALA A 183 4.49 -7.42 0.04
C ALA A 183 3.86 -6.03 0.14
N PHE A 184 3.03 -5.84 1.18
CA PHE A 184 2.41 -4.56 1.52
C PHE A 184 2.79 -4.21 2.94
N LEU A 185 3.57 -3.15 3.10
CA LEU A 185 4.24 -2.82 4.36
C LEU A 185 3.76 -1.46 4.88
N GLY A 186 3.27 -1.44 6.10
CA GLY A 186 2.78 -0.23 6.73
C GLY A 186 2.56 -0.42 8.23
N SER A 187 1.73 0.42 8.82
CA SER A 187 1.33 0.35 10.22
C SER A 187 -0.19 0.37 10.34
N GLN A 188 -0.82 1.53 10.40
CA GLN A 188 -2.28 1.61 10.34
C GLN A 188 -2.73 1.82 8.88
N ASP A 189 -3.78 1.11 8.48
CA ASP A 189 -4.41 1.26 7.16
C ASP A 189 -3.46 0.92 5.98
N THR A 190 -2.74 -0.19 6.04
CA THR A 190 -1.71 -0.54 5.05
C THR A 190 -2.26 -0.78 3.63
N LEU A 191 -3.33 -1.58 3.52
CA LEU A 191 -3.93 -1.98 2.24
C LEU A 191 -5.41 -1.62 2.20
N TYR A 192 -5.74 -0.64 1.35
CA TYR A 192 -7.12 -0.25 1.08
C TYR A 192 -7.66 -0.96 -0.16
N THR A 193 -8.88 -1.49 -0.05
CA THR A 193 -9.65 -2.05 -1.17
C THR A 193 -11.02 -1.41 -1.19
N GLY A 194 -11.45 -0.89 -2.33
CA GLY A 194 -12.70 -0.14 -2.31
C GLY A 194 -13.38 0.05 -3.66
N ASN A 195 -14.51 0.75 -3.62
CA ASN A 195 -15.34 1.13 -4.76
C ASN A 195 -15.71 -0.05 -5.68
N SER A 196 -15.11 -0.11 -6.87
CA SER A 196 -15.41 -1.12 -7.89
C SER A 196 -14.70 -2.44 -7.68
N ALA A 197 -13.87 -2.56 -6.64
CA ALA A 197 -13.03 -3.75 -6.40
C ALA A 197 -13.89 -4.95 -5.96
N THR A 198 -14.39 -5.70 -6.90
CA THR A 198 -15.26 -6.86 -6.69
C THR A 198 -14.59 -8.21 -6.97
N SER A 199 -13.37 -8.20 -7.52
CA SER A 199 -12.61 -9.41 -7.84
C SER A 199 -11.11 -9.15 -7.64
N LEU A 200 -10.66 -9.17 -6.38
CA LEU A 200 -9.26 -9.02 -6.05
C LEU A 200 -8.68 -10.35 -5.56
N TYR A 201 -7.51 -10.69 -6.04
CA TYR A 201 -6.81 -11.91 -5.68
C TYR A 201 -5.38 -11.62 -5.24
N PHE A 202 -5.05 -12.05 -4.04
CA PHE A 202 -3.72 -11.93 -3.44
C PHE A 202 -3.17 -13.34 -3.19
N LYS A 203 -2.10 -13.70 -3.89
CA LYS A 203 -1.49 -15.02 -3.81
C LYS A 203 -0.07 -14.96 -3.26
N ASN A 204 0.20 -15.71 -2.19
CA ASN A 204 1.53 -15.76 -1.57
C ASN A 204 2.06 -14.35 -1.21
N CYS A 205 1.20 -13.45 -0.82
CA CYS A 205 1.58 -12.08 -0.44
C CYS A 205 1.85 -11.99 1.06
N ARG A 206 2.68 -11.00 1.44
CA ARG A 206 2.85 -10.60 2.84
C ARG A 206 2.19 -9.26 3.07
N ILE A 207 1.31 -9.15 4.06
CA ILE A 207 0.68 -7.90 4.45
C ILE A 207 1.08 -7.62 5.90
N GLU A 208 1.74 -6.50 6.14
CA GLU A 208 2.20 -6.08 7.45
C GLU A 208 1.46 -4.85 7.95
N GLY A 209 1.16 -4.82 9.23
CA GLY A 209 0.59 -3.66 9.88
C GLY A 209 0.26 -3.90 11.34
N ASN A 210 -0.53 -2.99 11.91
CA ASN A 210 -0.94 -3.02 13.30
C ASN A 210 -2.45 -2.85 13.45
N THR A 211 -3.01 -1.76 12.94
CA THR A 211 -4.44 -1.45 13.08
C THR A 211 -5.06 -1.33 11.70
N ASP A 212 -6.16 -2.08 11.49
CA ASP A 212 -6.97 -2.01 10.26
C ASP A 212 -6.11 -2.16 8.99
N TYR A 213 -5.08 -2.99 9.05
CA TYR A 213 -4.09 -2.98 8.00
C TYR A 213 -4.54 -3.62 6.68
N ILE A 214 -5.75 -4.21 6.66
CA ILE A 214 -6.50 -4.56 5.46
C ILE A 214 -7.91 -4.00 5.64
N PHE A 215 -8.28 -2.98 4.84
CA PHE A 215 -9.54 -2.28 5.07
C PHE A 215 -10.22 -1.83 3.78
N GLY A 216 -11.50 -1.43 3.90
CA GLY A 216 -12.31 -0.97 2.78
C GLY A 216 -13.52 -1.85 2.49
N ASP A 217 -14.09 -1.74 1.29
CA ASP A 217 -15.33 -2.42 0.90
C ASP A 217 -15.17 -3.45 -0.25
N GLY A 218 -13.92 -3.77 -0.62
CA GLY A 218 -13.63 -4.70 -1.72
C GLY A 218 -14.00 -6.15 -1.41
N ASP A 219 -14.23 -6.93 -2.47
CA ASP A 219 -14.31 -8.39 -2.40
C ASP A 219 -12.95 -8.99 -2.74
N CYS A 220 -12.31 -9.63 -1.76
CA CYS A 220 -10.92 -10.06 -1.86
C CYS A 220 -10.74 -11.51 -1.42
N VAL A 221 -9.90 -12.23 -2.15
CA VAL A 221 -9.37 -13.53 -1.74
C VAL A 221 -7.88 -13.41 -1.46
N PHE A 222 -7.47 -13.73 -0.26
CA PHE A 222 -6.08 -13.87 0.17
C PHE A 222 -5.76 -15.35 0.30
N ASP A 223 -4.87 -15.85 -0.54
CA ASP A 223 -4.55 -17.29 -0.64
C ASP A 223 -3.07 -17.54 -0.36
N GLY A 224 -2.79 -18.30 0.70
CA GLY A 224 -1.43 -18.59 1.11
C GLY A 224 -0.64 -17.37 1.58
N CYS A 225 -1.31 -16.33 2.05
CA CYS A 225 -0.67 -15.09 2.47
C CYS A 225 -0.17 -15.14 3.92
N GLU A 226 0.86 -14.34 4.20
CA GLU A 226 1.31 -14.01 5.54
C GLU A 226 0.67 -12.69 5.99
N LEU A 227 -0.01 -12.70 7.14
CA LEU A 227 -0.58 -11.53 7.80
C LEU A 227 0.27 -11.23 9.03
N LYS A 228 1.09 -10.17 8.97
CA LYS A 228 2.14 -9.96 9.96
C LYS A 228 1.89 -8.74 10.83
N TRP A 229 1.91 -8.93 12.13
CA TRP A 229 1.98 -7.84 13.08
C TRP A 229 3.37 -7.21 13.04
N TYR A 230 3.44 -5.93 12.65
CA TYR A 230 4.70 -5.19 12.58
C TYR A 230 5.15 -4.69 13.96
N GLY A 231 4.21 -4.23 14.77
CA GLY A 231 4.45 -3.59 16.05
C GLY A 231 4.50 -2.07 15.95
N TYR A 232 3.98 -1.43 16.99
CA TYR A 232 4.09 0.02 17.12
C TYR A 232 5.47 0.44 17.59
N SER A 233 5.83 1.69 17.40
CA SER A 233 7.06 2.29 17.92
C SER A 233 7.23 2.21 19.45
N THR A 234 6.16 1.85 20.15
CA THR A 234 6.12 1.62 21.60
C THR A 234 6.25 0.14 21.98
N ASN A 235 6.62 -0.73 21.05
CA ASN A 235 6.80 -2.18 21.26
C ASN A 235 5.55 -2.93 21.75
N SER A 236 4.36 -2.47 21.43
CA SER A 236 3.13 -3.19 21.69
C SER A 236 2.48 -3.63 20.40
N VAL A 237 1.99 -4.84 20.38
CA VAL A 237 1.03 -5.31 19.37
C VAL A 237 -0.36 -4.99 19.89
N GLY A 238 -1.23 -4.64 19.04
CA GLY A 238 -2.62 -4.38 19.33
C GLY A 238 -3.27 -3.90 18.05
N GLY A 239 -4.57 -3.84 18.03
CA GLY A 239 -5.30 -3.40 16.86
C GLY A 239 -5.92 -4.56 16.09
N TYR A 240 -6.09 -4.40 14.79
CA TYR A 240 -6.98 -5.25 14.02
C TYR A 240 -6.37 -5.58 12.66
N ILE A 241 -6.44 -6.84 12.26
CA ILE A 241 -6.02 -7.27 10.92
C ILE A 241 -6.92 -6.61 9.88
N THR A 242 -8.23 -6.66 10.10
CA THR A 242 -9.20 -6.17 9.11
C THR A 242 -10.15 -5.12 9.67
N ALA A 243 -10.57 -4.21 8.77
CA ALA A 243 -11.67 -3.29 8.98
C ALA A 243 -12.50 -3.21 7.70
N HIS A 244 -13.42 -4.16 7.52
CA HIS A 244 -14.27 -4.21 6.35
C HIS A 244 -15.49 -3.29 6.49
N LYS A 245 -15.78 -2.51 5.43
CA LYS A 245 -16.93 -1.61 5.37
C LYS A 245 -17.59 -1.71 3.99
N PRO A 246 -18.41 -2.72 3.76
CA PRO A 246 -19.09 -2.87 2.48
C PRO A 246 -20.09 -1.73 2.26
N THR A 247 -20.27 -1.39 1.00
CA THR A 247 -21.26 -0.39 0.57
C THR A 247 -22.66 -0.98 0.43
N SER A 248 -22.77 -2.31 0.47
CA SER A 248 -24.02 -3.06 0.45
C SER A 248 -23.85 -4.43 1.07
N ASP A 249 -24.97 -5.06 1.45
CA ASP A 249 -25.04 -6.43 1.96
C ASP A 249 -24.77 -7.51 0.89
N THR A 250 -24.62 -7.11 -0.38
CA THR A 250 -24.35 -8.04 -1.49
C THR A 250 -22.86 -8.33 -1.69
N LYS A 251 -21.99 -7.67 -0.93
CA LYS A 251 -20.54 -7.92 -0.99
C LYS A 251 -20.19 -9.25 -0.33
N ASN A 252 -19.23 -9.97 -0.94
CA ASN A 252 -18.71 -11.22 -0.38
C ASN A 252 -17.68 -10.98 0.73
N GLY A 253 -16.99 -9.84 0.68
CA GLY A 253 -16.02 -9.41 1.67
C GLY A 253 -14.65 -10.05 1.53
N TYR A 254 -13.98 -10.29 2.64
CA TYR A 254 -12.62 -10.80 2.68
C TYR A 254 -12.59 -12.28 3.03
N LEU A 255 -11.95 -13.08 2.16
CA LEU A 255 -11.66 -14.48 2.42
C LEU A 255 -10.15 -14.68 2.55
N PHE A 256 -9.70 -15.05 3.73
CA PHE A 256 -8.33 -15.49 4.00
C PHE A 256 -8.30 -17.03 3.99
N ARG A 257 -7.62 -17.61 3.01
CA ARG A 257 -7.55 -19.05 2.78
C ARG A 257 -6.10 -19.53 2.87
N ASN A 258 -5.84 -20.54 3.69
CA ASN A 258 -4.51 -21.14 3.88
C ASN A 258 -3.43 -20.11 4.30
N CYS A 259 -3.84 -19.07 4.99
CA CYS A 259 -2.95 -18.00 5.44
C CYS A 259 -2.24 -18.35 6.75
N VAL A 260 -1.22 -17.59 7.09
CA VAL A 260 -0.53 -17.63 8.37
C VAL A 260 -0.51 -16.25 9.01
N ILE A 261 -0.78 -16.18 10.30
CA ILE A 261 -0.65 -14.94 11.10
C ILE A 261 0.64 -15.04 11.89
N THR A 262 1.48 -14.03 11.75
CA THR A 262 2.80 -13.93 12.38
C THR A 262 2.97 -12.58 13.11
N ALA A 263 4.08 -12.42 13.82
CA ALA A 263 4.49 -11.16 14.41
C ALA A 263 6.00 -10.99 14.27
N ASN A 264 6.51 -9.76 14.38
CA ASN A 264 7.94 -9.54 14.49
C ASN A 264 8.48 -10.14 15.80
N ASP A 265 9.63 -10.78 15.74
CA ASP A 265 10.25 -11.51 16.87
C ASP A 265 10.58 -10.62 18.08
N GLU A 266 10.76 -9.33 17.85
CA GLU A 266 11.11 -8.35 18.87
C GLU A 266 9.90 -7.79 19.63
N LEU A 267 8.68 -8.22 19.29
CA LEU A 267 7.48 -7.64 19.85
C LEU A 267 7.11 -8.25 21.19
N THR A 268 6.89 -7.40 22.17
CA THR A 268 6.09 -7.75 23.34
C THR A 268 4.63 -7.76 22.92
N VAL A 269 4.07 -8.94 22.83
CA VAL A 269 2.74 -9.13 22.24
C VAL A 269 1.66 -8.67 23.20
N THR A 270 0.92 -7.65 22.80
CA THR A 270 -0.42 -7.37 23.31
C THR A 270 -1.41 -8.05 22.38
N PRO A 271 -2.43 -8.76 22.87
CA PRO A 271 -3.39 -9.42 21.99
C PRO A 271 -4.02 -8.47 20.97
N GLY A 272 -3.99 -8.87 19.70
CA GLY A 272 -4.70 -8.21 18.62
C GLY A 272 -5.98 -8.97 18.26
N TYR A 273 -6.72 -8.43 17.32
CA TYR A 273 -7.99 -9.00 16.86
C TYR A 273 -7.91 -9.34 15.36
N PHE A 274 -8.64 -10.35 14.93
CA PHE A 274 -8.80 -10.69 13.52
C PHE A 274 -9.42 -9.55 12.71
N GLY A 275 -10.27 -8.76 13.34
CA GLY A 275 -10.87 -7.60 12.70
C GLY A 275 -11.89 -6.90 13.58
N ARG A 276 -12.33 -5.77 13.09
CA ARG A 276 -13.48 -5.04 13.61
C ARG A 276 -14.40 -4.61 12.46
N PRO A 277 -15.71 -4.59 12.65
CA PRO A 277 -16.61 -4.09 11.63
C PRO A 277 -16.48 -2.55 11.54
N TRP A 278 -16.01 -2.06 10.42
CA TRP A 278 -16.07 -0.63 10.11
C TRP A 278 -17.46 -0.24 9.60
N GLY A 279 -18.16 -1.19 8.96
CA GLY A 279 -19.57 -1.07 8.55
C GLY A 279 -20.44 -2.19 9.12
N ALA A 280 -21.76 -2.00 9.12
CA ALA A 280 -22.74 -2.93 9.69
C ALA A 280 -22.72 -4.31 8.99
N ASP A 281 -22.44 -4.32 7.69
CA ASP A 281 -22.47 -5.51 6.84
C ASP A 281 -21.08 -6.08 6.58
N ALA A 282 -20.15 -5.94 7.52
CA ALA A 282 -18.79 -6.43 7.39
C ALA A 282 -18.75 -7.97 7.30
N HIS A 283 -18.14 -8.49 6.24
CA HIS A 283 -17.95 -9.93 6.00
C HIS A 283 -16.46 -10.24 5.93
N VAL A 284 -15.97 -11.06 6.87
CA VAL A 284 -14.56 -11.52 6.89
C VAL A 284 -14.54 -12.98 7.30
N THR A 285 -13.90 -13.80 6.50
CA THR A 285 -13.79 -15.25 6.71
C THR A 285 -12.33 -15.68 6.73
N PHE A 286 -11.94 -16.39 7.78
CA PHE A 286 -10.64 -17.07 7.87
C PHE A 286 -10.84 -18.57 7.73
N LEU A 287 -10.23 -19.16 6.70
CA LEU A 287 -10.33 -20.59 6.37
C LEU A 287 -8.94 -21.22 6.36
N ASN A 288 -8.71 -22.25 7.20
CA ASN A 288 -7.41 -22.91 7.32
C ASN A 288 -6.26 -21.94 7.62
N THR A 289 -6.51 -20.89 8.37
CA THR A 289 -5.49 -19.90 8.77
C THR A 289 -4.81 -20.37 10.05
N LYS A 290 -3.48 -20.31 10.06
CA LYS A 290 -2.65 -20.70 11.19
C LYS A 290 -2.20 -19.48 11.98
N LEU A 291 -2.14 -19.60 13.29
CA LEU A 291 -1.40 -18.69 14.17
C LEU A 291 0.01 -19.27 14.36
N ALA A 292 1.03 -18.53 13.95
CA ALA A 292 2.42 -18.93 14.10
C ALA A 292 3.11 -17.96 15.07
N GLY A 293 3.12 -18.32 16.34
CA GLY A 293 3.68 -17.53 17.44
C GLY A 293 2.82 -17.63 18.69
N ASP A 294 3.39 -17.23 19.81
CA ASP A 294 2.71 -17.17 21.11
C ASP A 294 2.06 -15.79 21.31
N PHE A 295 0.96 -15.50 20.64
CA PHE A 295 0.22 -14.23 20.77
C PHE A 295 -1.30 -14.43 20.71
#